data_58c04edeec4ba8c11208bfcac3d17348
#
_entry.id   58c04edeec4ba8c11208bfcac3d17348
#
_cell.length_a   1.000
_cell.length_b   1.000
_cell.length_c   1.000
_cell.angle_alpha   90.00
_cell.angle_beta   90.00
_cell.angle_gamma   90.00
#
_symmetry.space_group_name_H-M   'P 1'
#
loop_
_entity.id
_entity.type
_entity.pdbx_description
1 polymer ?
#
loop_
_entity_poly.entity_id
_entity_poly.type
_entity_poly.pdbx_seq_one_letter_code
_entity_poly.pdbx_strand_id
1 'polypeptide(L)'
;MAPDPVADIVVDARGLACPQPVIALAKAVRDAPPGTIASVECTDAAARHDVPAWARLTGNEFLGERPLAANKTDGGAFALTVRLR
;
A
#
# COMPACT_ATOMS: atom_id res chain seq x y z
N MET A 1 13.48 -16.01 -8.73
CA MET A 1 12.47 -14.99 -8.48
C MET A 1 12.74 -14.37 -7.12
N ALA A 2 12.95 -13.08 -7.09
CA ALA A 2 13.19 -12.40 -5.82
C ALA A 2 11.92 -12.43 -4.98
N PRO A 3 12.01 -12.75 -3.70
CA PRO A 3 10.85 -12.64 -2.83
C PRO A 3 10.43 -11.18 -2.71
N ASP A 4 9.13 -10.95 -2.53
CA ASP A 4 8.65 -9.62 -2.24
C ASP A 4 9.23 -9.17 -0.90
N PRO A 5 9.49 -7.87 -0.72
CA PRO A 5 9.92 -7.39 0.57
C PRO A 5 8.85 -7.70 1.61
N VAL A 6 9.28 -8.19 2.76
CA VAL A 6 8.35 -8.45 3.86
C VAL A 6 7.93 -7.12 4.44
N ALA A 7 6.63 -6.84 4.40
CA ALA A 7 6.12 -5.59 4.95
C ALA A 7 6.11 -5.65 6.48
N ASP A 8 6.63 -4.60 7.09
CA ASP A 8 6.59 -4.45 8.54
C ASP A 8 5.18 -4.09 9.01
N ILE A 9 4.45 -3.36 8.16
CA ILE A 9 3.08 -2.92 8.43
C ILE A 9 2.24 -3.32 7.23
N VAL A 10 1.10 -3.96 7.49
CA VAL A 10 0.13 -4.30 6.44
C VAL A 10 -1.19 -3.63 6.80
N VAL A 11 -1.70 -2.83 5.87
CA VAL A 11 -2.95 -2.11 6.04
C VAL A 11 -4.00 -2.77 5.16
N ASP A 12 -5.12 -3.18 5.73
CA ASP A 12 -6.22 -3.74 4.97
C ASP A 12 -7.19 -2.62 4.59
N ALA A 13 -7.12 -2.18 3.35
CA ALA A 13 -8.01 -1.16 2.81
C ALA A 13 -8.92 -1.71 1.71
N ARG A 14 -9.10 -3.04 1.68
CA ARG A 14 -9.99 -3.66 0.71
C ARG A 14 -11.42 -3.18 0.96
N GLY A 15 -12.12 -2.90 -0.13
CA GLY A 15 -13.49 -2.40 -0.05
C GLY A 15 -13.59 -0.90 0.18
N LEU A 16 -12.48 -0.21 0.43
CA LEU A 16 -12.49 1.24 0.63
C LEU A 16 -12.26 1.96 -0.69
N ALA A 17 -12.99 3.04 -0.89
CA ALA A 17 -12.86 3.89 -2.06
C ALA A 17 -11.84 4.99 -1.82
N CYS A 18 -11.18 5.46 -2.90
CA CYS A 18 -10.31 6.63 -2.87
C CYS A 18 -11.02 7.82 -2.20
N PRO A 19 -10.38 8.56 -1.29
CA PRO A 19 -8.96 8.48 -0.93
C PRO A 19 -8.69 7.66 0.34
N GLN A 20 -9.64 6.83 0.79
CA GLN A 20 -9.55 6.12 2.06
C GLN A 20 -8.30 5.23 2.18
N PRO A 21 -7.87 4.50 1.13
CA PRO A 21 -6.66 3.68 1.26
C PRO A 21 -5.41 4.49 1.63
N VAL A 22 -5.23 5.67 1.02
CA VAL A 22 -4.09 6.54 1.33
C VAL A 22 -4.20 7.08 2.76
N ILE A 23 -5.40 7.45 3.20
CA ILE A 23 -5.61 7.95 4.55
C ILE A 23 -5.28 6.86 5.56
N ALA A 24 -5.73 5.63 5.32
CA ALA A 24 -5.44 4.50 6.21
C ALA A 24 -3.93 4.23 6.27
N LEU A 25 -3.26 4.25 5.12
CA LEU A 25 -1.83 4.05 5.05
C LEU A 25 -1.08 5.14 5.82
N ALA A 26 -1.44 6.40 5.60
CA ALA A 26 -0.79 7.53 6.26
C ALA A 26 -0.92 7.44 7.78
N LYS A 27 -2.08 7.04 8.27
CA LYS A 27 -2.30 6.87 9.71
C LYS A 27 -1.45 5.73 10.26
N ALA A 28 -1.37 4.63 9.54
CA ALA A 28 -0.68 3.43 10.01
C ALA A 28 0.83 3.66 10.14
N VAL A 29 1.40 4.53 9.30
CA VAL A 29 2.85 4.76 9.28
C VAL A 29 3.28 6.01 10.01
N ARG A 30 2.35 6.74 10.62
CA ARG A 30 2.62 8.05 11.22
C ARG A 30 3.83 8.03 12.15
N ASP A 31 3.93 7.02 13.00
CA ASP A 31 4.97 6.95 14.02
C ASP A 31 6.05 5.92 13.68
N ALA A 32 6.06 5.40 12.46
CA ALA A 32 7.01 4.37 12.08
C ALA A 32 8.36 4.99 11.72
N PRO A 33 9.45 4.32 12.07
CA PRO A 33 10.79 4.86 11.79
C PRO A 33 11.14 4.78 10.31
N PRO A 34 12.14 5.58 9.86
CA PRO A 34 12.64 5.47 8.49
C PRO A 34 13.12 4.05 8.20
N GLY A 35 12.89 3.61 6.97
CA GLY A 35 13.23 2.26 6.55
C GLY A 35 12.11 1.25 6.72
N THR A 36 11.03 1.62 7.41
CA THR A 36 9.86 0.75 7.57
C THR A 36 9.24 0.49 6.20
N ILE A 37 8.90 -0.76 5.95
CA ILE A 37 8.19 -1.16 4.73
C ILE A 37 6.74 -1.38 5.09
N ALA A 38 5.86 -0.67 4.39
CA ALA A 38 4.42 -0.75 4.61
C ALA A 38 3.71 -1.12 3.32
N SER A 39 2.71 -1.97 3.45
CA SER A 39 1.91 -2.43 2.31
C SER A 39 0.45 -2.11 2.60
N VAL A 40 -0.27 -1.60 1.60
CA VAL A 40 -1.70 -1.36 1.70
C VAL A 40 -2.41 -2.25 0.69
N GLU A 41 -3.37 -3.03 1.19
CA GLU A 41 -4.15 -3.94 0.35
C GLU A 41 -5.42 -3.24 -0.08
N CYS A 42 -5.65 -3.18 -1.38
CA CYS A 42 -6.70 -2.37 -1.99
C CYS A 42 -7.51 -3.16 -3.00
N THR A 43 -8.73 -2.69 -3.25
CA THR A 43 -9.56 -3.16 -4.35
C THR A 43 -9.94 -2.04 -5.30
N ASP A 44 -9.77 -0.77 -4.90
CA ASP A 44 -10.08 0.38 -5.74
C ASP A 44 -8.88 0.73 -6.61
N ALA A 45 -9.05 0.69 -7.94
CA ALA A 45 -7.99 0.97 -8.90
C ALA A 45 -7.39 2.38 -8.73
N ALA A 46 -8.15 3.34 -8.21
CA ALA A 46 -7.64 4.69 -7.99
C ALA A 46 -6.46 4.73 -7.02
N ALA A 47 -6.36 3.76 -6.12
CA ALA A 47 -5.23 3.68 -5.20
C ALA A 47 -3.89 3.52 -5.94
N ARG A 48 -3.91 2.95 -7.13
CA ARG A 48 -2.70 2.79 -7.95
C ARG A 48 -2.07 4.13 -8.33
N HIS A 49 -2.86 5.19 -8.36
CA HIS A 49 -2.38 6.54 -8.63
C HIS A 49 -2.13 7.29 -7.33
N ASP A 50 -3.01 7.12 -6.36
CA ASP A 50 -2.97 7.90 -5.13
C ASP A 50 -1.80 7.52 -4.23
N VAL A 51 -1.49 6.23 -4.10
CA VAL A 51 -0.41 5.78 -3.20
C VAL A 51 0.96 6.22 -3.73
N PRO A 52 1.30 6.03 -5.02
CA PRO A 52 2.57 6.56 -5.53
C PRO A 52 2.67 8.07 -5.41
N ALA A 53 1.57 8.80 -5.63
CA ALA A 53 1.58 10.26 -5.48
C ALA A 53 1.84 10.66 -4.03
N TRP A 54 1.18 10.00 -3.09
CA TRP A 54 1.41 10.23 -1.66
C TRP A 54 2.86 9.95 -1.27
N ALA A 55 3.41 8.83 -1.75
CA ALA A 55 4.79 8.48 -1.46
C ALA A 55 5.74 9.58 -1.95
N ARG A 56 5.52 10.08 -3.17
CA ARG A 56 6.34 11.13 -3.75
C ARG A 56 6.23 12.44 -2.96
N LEU A 57 5.00 12.80 -2.58
CA LEU A 57 4.75 14.04 -1.84
C LEU A 57 5.33 14.01 -0.43
N THR A 58 5.43 12.85 0.16
CA THR A 58 5.94 12.70 1.53
C THR A 58 7.41 12.31 1.59
N GLY A 59 8.07 12.17 0.44
CA GLY A 59 9.47 11.79 0.39
C GLY A 59 9.73 10.31 0.63
N ASN A 60 8.70 9.49 0.57
CA ASN A 60 8.83 8.04 0.73
C ASN A 60 9.03 7.39 -0.63
N GLU A 61 9.49 6.13 -0.61
CA GLU A 61 9.77 5.41 -1.83
C GLU A 61 8.64 4.44 -2.16
N PHE A 62 8.08 4.53 -3.36
CA PHE A 62 7.11 3.55 -3.83
C PHE A 62 7.86 2.35 -4.38
N LEU A 63 7.64 1.17 -3.80
CA LEU A 63 8.37 -0.04 -4.17
C LEU A 63 7.67 -0.87 -5.24
N GLY A 64 6.36 -0.69 -5.40
CA GLY A 64 5.66 -1.41 -6.45
C GLY A 64 4.31 -1.95 -6.02
N GLU A 65 3.71 -2.67 -6.94
CA GLU A 65 2.39 -3.28 -6.80
C GLU A 65 2.51 -4.78 -7.05
N ARG A 66 1.74 -5.58 -6.29
CA ARG A 66 1.61 -7.00 -6.61
C ARG A 66 0.17 -7.44 -6.44
N PRO A 67 -0.30 -8.39 -7.27
CA PRO A 67 -1.63 -8.96 -7.07
C PRO A 67 -1.64 -9.80 -5.80
N LEU A 68 -2.75 -9.77 -5.08
CA LEU A 68 -2.94 -10.67 -3.96
C LEU A 68 -3.44 -12.00 -4.49
N ALA A 69 -3.18 -13.07 -3.73
CA ALA A 69 -3.62 -14.40 -4.11
C ALA A 69 -5.11 -14.37 -4.43
N ALA A 70 -5.49 -15.05 -5.50
CA ALA A 70 -6.83 -14.95 -6.04
C ALA A 70 -7.88 -15.36 -5.03
N ASN A 71 -8.46 -14.39 -4.38
CA ASN A 71 -9.71 -14.55 -3.66
C ASN A 71 -10.78 -13.94 -4.55
N LYS A 72 -11.59 -14.77 -5.13
CA LYS A 72 -12.58 -14.31 -6.10
C LYS A 72 -13.57 -13.32 -5.52
N THR A 73 -13.74 -13.34 -4.21
CA THR A 73 -14.64 -12.41 -3.55
C THR A 73 -14.07 -11.00 -3.44
N ASP A 74 -12.76 -10.84 -3.61
CA ASP A 74 -12.10 -9.54 -3.48
C ASP A 74 -12.02 -8.77 -4.80
N GLY A 75 -12.51 -9.33 -5.89
CA GLY A 75 -12.57 -8.62 -7.17
C GLY A 75 -11.23 -8.17 -7.71
N GLY A 76 -10.14 -8.91 -7.41
CA GLY A 76 -8.83 -8.54 -7.92
C GLY A 76 -8.07 -7.61 -6.98
N ALA A 77 -8.06 -7.91 -5.70
CA ALA A 77 -7.28 -7.15 -4.71
C ALA A 77 -5.78 -7.16 -5.05
N PHE A 78 -5.12 -6.10 -4.68
CA PHE A 78 -3.69 -5.93 -4.92
C PHE A 78 -3.05 -5.19 -3.75
N ALA A 79 -1.74 -5.31 -3.61
CA ALA A 79 -0.98 -4.64 -2.56
C ALA A 79 -0.07 -3.59 -3.18
N LEU A 80 -0.04 -2.42 -2.57
CA LEU A 80 0.88 -1.34 -2.94
C LEU A 80 1.85 -1.16 -1.78
N THR A 81 3.14 -1.19 -2.07
CA THR A 81 4.17 -1.24 -1.05
C THR A 81 5.06 0.00 -1.13
N VAL A 82 5.36 0.58 0.02
CA VAL A 82 6.21 1.75 0.14
C VAL A 82 7.27 1.52 1.21
N ARG A 83 8.39 2.21 1.08
CA ARG A 83 9.42 2.26 2.12
C ARG A 83 9.53 3.69 2.63
N LEU A 84 9.45 3.83 3.95
CA LEU A 84 9.55 5.14 4.59
C LEU A 84 10.99 5.63 4.60
N ARG A 85 11.17 6.91 4.40
CA ARG A 85 12.48 7.56 4.42
C ARG A 85 12.57 8.62 5.50
#